data_eb1a7d85d06bc0d2b5f2279f34584043
#
_entry.id   eb1a7d85d06bc0d2b5f2279f34584043
#
_cell.length_a   1.000
_cell.length_b   1.000
_cell.length_c   1.000
_cell.angle_alpha   90.00
_cell.angle_beta   90.00
_cell.angle_gamma   90.00
#
_symmetry.space_group_name_H-M   'P 1'
#
loop_
_entity.id
_entity.type
_entity.pdbx_description
1 polymer ?
#
loop_
_entity_poly.entity_id
_entity_poly.type
_entity_poly.pdbx_seq_one_letter_code
_entity_poly.pdbx_strand_id
1 'polypeptide(L)'
;MFKITQPPVIIFGKHSVRDYSFPENCLIVTSRGASTRGWLEYLKLNSYNIFDKVEPNPSFQTAETIISEFRNSNFSSVIGLGGGSSMDVAKFVANKLDKFKILIPTTFGSGSEVTKISVLKVNGMKKSFHDDKQLADVAIVDSHFIEDS
;
A
#
# COMPACT_ATOMS: atom_id res chain seq x y z
N MET A 1 -10.20 -3.32 -29.54
CA MET A 1 -10.47 -2.36 -28.45
C MET A 1 -9.53 -2.61 -27.30
N PHE A 2 -8.86 -1.59 -26.84
CA PHE A 2 -8.00 -1.68 -25.65
C PHE A 2 -8.72 -1.05 -24.46
N LYS A 3 -8.66 -1.72 -23.31
CA LYS A 3 -9.15 -1.18 -22.07
C LYS A 3 -7.97 -0.98 -21.13
N ILE A 4 -7.72 0.27 -20.75
CA ILE A 4 -6.70 0.62 -19.77
C ILE A 4 -7.41 0.95 -18.47
N THR A 5 -7.04 0.23 -17.41
CA THR A 5 -7.58 0.47 -16.07
C THR A 5 -6.50 1.08 -15.20
N GLN A 6 -6.78 2.22 -14.59
CA GLN A 6 -5.84 2.93 -13.73
C GLN A 6 -6.57 3.46 -12.50
N PRO A 7 -5.87 3.85 -11.43
CA PRO A 7 -6.50 4.48 -10.28
C PRO A 7 -7.31 5.71 -10.70
N PRO A 8 -8.51 5.91 -10.12
CA PRO A 8 -9.33 7.10 -10.42
C PRO A 8 -8.62 8.40 -10.07
N VAL A 9 -7.75 8.38 -9.05
CA VAL A 9 -7.01 9.56 -8.61
C VAL A 9 -5.54 9.22 -8.54
N ILE A 10 -4.73 9.97 -9.28
CA ILE A 10 -3.27 9.88 -9.24
C ILE A 10 -2.76 11.29 -8.91
N ILE A 11 -2.07 11.41 -7.78
CA ILE A 11 -1.50 12.67 -7.30
C ILE A 11 0.01 12.58 -7.46
N PHE A 12 0.60 13.61 -8.04
CA PHE A 12 2.01 13.60 -8.39
C PHE A 12 2.67 14.90 -7.93
N GLY A 13 3.78 14.81 -7.24
CA GLY A 13 4.56 15.97 -6.88
C GLY A 13 5.25 15.84 -5.53
N LYS A 14 6.32 16.61 -5.35
CA LYS A 14 7.05 16.65 -4.09
C LYS A 14 6.16 17.23 -3.00
N HIS A 15 6.14 16.58 -1.85
CA HIS A 15 5.33 16.92 -0.68
C HIS A 15 3.81 16.76 -0.89
N SER A 16 3.40 16.06 -1.94
CA SER A 16 1.97 15.90 -2.24
C SER A 16 1.22 15.12 -1.15
N VAL A 17 1.87 14.21 -0.41
CA VAL A 17 1.22 13.51 0.70
C VAL A 17 0.81 14.47 1.82
N ARG A 18 1.49 15.60 1.98
CA ARG A 18 1.16 16.59 3.01
C ARG A 18 -0.06 17.42 2.64
N ASP A 19 -0.34 17.53 1.36
CA ASP A 19 -1.51 18.26 0.87
C ASP A 19 -2.76 17.40 0.77
N TYR A 20 -2.60 16.08 0.84
CA TYR A 20 -3.70 15.15 0.76
C TYR A 20 -4.38 14.98 2.12
N SER A 21 -5.71 15.04 2.13
CA SER A 21 -6.49 14.82 3.35
C SER A 21 -6.80 13.34 3.48
N PHE A 22 -5.99 12.63 4.28
CA PHE A 22 -6.19 11.21 4.50
C PHE A 22 -7.47 10.95 5.29
N PRO A 23 -8.19 9.83 4.99
CA PRO A 23 -9.29 9.40 5.84
C PRO A 23 -8.81 9.12 7.26
N GLU A 24 -9.70 9.25 8.22
CA GLU A 24 -9.39 8.90 9.61
C GLU A 24 -9.27 7.39 9.78
N ASN A 25 -8.53 6.95 10.78
CA ASN A 25 -8.40 5.55 11.16
C ASN A 25 -7.91 4.67 10.02
N CYS A 26 -6.77 5.00 9.44
CA CYS A 26 -6.14 4.18 8.41
C CYS A 26 -5.34 3.03 9.01
N LEU A 27 -5.24 1.94 8.27
CA LEU A 27 -4.26 0.88 8.51
C LEU A 27 -3.09 1.10 7.55
N ILE A 28 -1.91 1.34 8.08
CA ILE A 28 -0.68 1.46 7.29
C ILE A 28 -0.06 0.07 7.15
N VAL A 29 0.20 -0.35 5.93
CA VAL A 29 0.91 -1.58 5.60
C VAL A 29 2.25 -1.19 5.01
N THR A 30 3.34 -1.54 5.69
CA THR A 30 4.68 -1.11 5.32
C THR A 30 5.74 -2.09 5.82
N SER A 31 7.01 -1.81 5.51
CA SER A 31 8.15 -2.59 5.96
C SER A 31 8.77 -1.98 7.23
N ARG A 32 9.72 -2.72 7.81
CA ARG A 32 10.36 -2.31 9.08
C ARG A 32 11.13 -1.00 8.98
N GLY A 33 11.59 -0.62 7.80
CA GLY A 33 12.40 0.60 7.63
C GLY A 33 11.60 1.90 7.68
N ALA A 34 10.27 1.86 7.63
CA ALA A 34 9.46 3.06 7.52
C ALA A 34 9.64 4.01 8.72
N SER A 35 9.66 3.48 9.94
CA SER A 35 9.87 4.30 11.14
C SER A 35 11.24 4.94 11.17
N THR A 36 12.29 4.13 10.93
CA THR A 36 13.67 4.60 10.97
C THR A 36 13.96 5.65 9.91
N ARG A 37 13.26 5.61 8.80
CA ARG A 37 13.44 6.57 7.71
C ARG A 37 12.61 7.84 7.88
N GLY A 38 11.83 7.94 8.95
CA GLY A 38 10.99 9.13 9.20
C GLY A 38 9.76 9.23 8.31
N TRP A 39 9.39 8.17 7.60
CA TRP A 39 8.24 8.20 6.70
C TRP A 39 6.93 8.40 7.44
N LEU A 40 6.78 7.78 8.61
CA LEU A 40 5.55 7.87 9.39
C LEU A 40 5.34 9.29 9.91
N GLU A 41 6.39 9.94 10.38
CA GLU A 41 6.32 11.33 10.82
C GLU A 41 6.02 12.27 9.65
N TYR A 42 6.56 11.97 8.49
CA TYR A 42 6.32 12.76 7.28
C TYR A 42 4.86 12.72 6.85
N LEU A 43 4.17 11.59 7.01
CA LEU A 43 2.74 11.47 6.70
C LEU A 43 1.86 12.31 7.62
N LYS A 44 2.30 12.57 8.84
CA LYS A 44 1.57 13.38 9.84
C LYS A 44 0.15 12.90 10.12
N LEU A 45 -0.04 11.59 10.21
CA LEU A 45 -1.33 11.03 10.58
C LEU A 45 -1.52 11.09 12.09
N ASN A 46 -2.68 11.55 12.56
CA ASN A 46 -2.96 11.70 13.97
C ASN A 46 -3.22 10.36 14.66
N SER A 47 -3.91 9.46 13.99
CA SER A 47 -4.30 8.18 14.55
C SER A 47 -4.34 7.14 13.43
N TYR A 48 -3.65 6.02 13.65
CA TYR A 48 -3.61 4.96 12.67
C TYR A 48 -3.25 3.63 13.33
N ASN A 49 -3.65 2.54 12.68
CA ASN A 49 -3.12 1.21 12.94
C ASN A 49 -1.96 0.97 11.98
N ILE A 50 -1.02 0.11 12.36
CA ILE A 50 0.12 -0.17 11.50
C ILE A 50 0.51 -1.65 11.54
N PHE A 51 0.84 -2.19 10.38
CA PHE A 51 1.61 -3.42 10.24
C PHE A 51 2.89 -3.04 9.49
N ASP A 52 4.02 -3.13 10.17
CA ASP A 52 5.33 -2.67 9.66
C ASP A 52 6.33 -3.79 9.42
N LYS A 53 5.85 -4.99 9.16
CA LYS A 53 6.70 -6.18 9.04
C LYS A 53 6.60 -6.88 7.70
N VAL A 54 6.25 -6.15 6.64
CA VAL A 54 6.21 -6.74 5.30
C VAL A 54 7.64 -7.07 4.87
N GLU A 55 7.89 -8.34 4.60
CA GLU A 55 9.19 -8.81 4.13
C GLU A 55 9.36 -8.59 2.61
N PRO A 56 10.60 -8.53 2.10
CA PRO A 56 10.81 -8.58 0.66
C PRO A 56 10.24 -9.88 0.09
N ASN A 57 9.67 -9.82 -1.10
CA ASN A 57 9.00 -10.97 -1.73
C ASN A 57 7.98 -11.60 -0.77
N PRO A 58 6.93 -10.86 -0.40
CA PRO A 58 6.05 -11.25 0.70
C PRO A 58 5.27 -12.52 0.39
N SER A 59 5.00 -13.29 1.45
CA SER A 59 4.21 -14.49 1.34
C SER A 59 2.72 -14.18 1.44
N PHE A 60 1.91 -15.08 0.87
CA PHE A 60 0.47 -15.09 1.04
C PHE A 60 0.11 -15.15 2.54
N GLN A 61 0.92 -15.87 3.32
CA GLN A 61 0.71 -16.01 4.76
C GLN A 61 0.84 -14.67 5.49
N THR A 62 1.76 -13.81 5.09
CA THR A 62 1.88 -12.46 5.65
C THR A 62 0.59 -11.68 5.42
N ALA A 63 0.04 -11.73 4.22
CA ALA A 63 -1.23 -11.05 3.93
C ALA A 63 -2.36 -11.63 4.78
N GLU A 64 -2.43 -12.95 4.93
CA GLU A 64 -3.45 -13.58 5.76
C GLU A 64 -3.32 -13.21 7.24
N THR A 65 -2.09 -13.09 7.74
CA THR A 65 -1.82 -12.63 9.10
C THR A 65 -2.40 -11.24 9.34
N ILE A 66 -2.19 -10.32 8.42
CA ILE A 66 -2.72 -8.95 8.50
C ILE A 66 -4.25 -8.98 8.49
N ILE A 67 -4.83 -9.76 7.58
CA ILE A 67 -6.28 -9.88 7.46
C ILE A 67 -6.87 -10.39 8.78
N SER A 68 -6.29 -11.43 9.36
CA SER A 68 -6.76 -11.99 10.64
C SER A 68 -6.64 -11.00 11.79
N GLU A 69 -5.50 -10.30 11.86
CA GLU A 69 -5.21 -9.38 12.95
C GLU A 69 -6.14 -8.15 12.93
N PHE A 70 -6.44 -7.63 11.75
CA PHE A 70 -7.15 -6.36 11.64
C PHE A 70 -8.60 -6.47 11.17
N ARG A 71 -9.07 -7.69 10.86
CA ARG A 71 -10.44 -7.89 10.34
C ARG A 71 -11.53 -7.24 11.18
N ASN A 72 -11.39 -7.31 12.51
CA ASN A 72 -12.38 -6.78 13.43
C ASN A 72 -11.98 -5.41 14.00
N SER A 73 -10.90 -4.82 13.51
CA SER A 73 -10.47 -3.49 13.92
C SER A 73 -11.28 -2.43 13.19
N ASN A 74 -11.43 -1.27 13.85
CA ASN A 74 -12.16 -0.15 13.27
C ASN A 74 -11.22 0.73 12.46
N PHE A 75 -11.13 0.47 11.16
CA PHE A 75 -10.37 1.33 10.25
C PHE A 75 -11.13 1.49 8.93
N SER A 76 -10.93 2.63 8.28
CA SER A 76 -11.66 2.98 7.06
C SER A 76 -10.92 2.64 5.78
N SER A 77 -9.59 2.69 5.82
CA SER A 77 -8.76 2.67 4.61
C SER A 77 -7.44 1.99 4.88
N VAL A 78 -6.85 1.42 3.84
CA VAL A 78 -5.51 0.84 3.90
C VAL A 78 -4.55 1.75 3.12
N ILE A 79 -3.44 2.10 3.75
CA ILE A 79 -2.35 2.83 3.10
C ILE A 79 -1.20 1.85 2.87
N GLY A 80 -0.85 1.60 1.63
CA GLY A 80 0.36 0.86 1.28
C GLY A 80 1.50 1.84 1.09
N LEU A 81 2.49 1.80 1.99
CA LEU A 81 3.63 2.72 1.98
C LEU A 81 4.92 1.93 1.79
N GLY A 82 5.58 2.09 0.67
CA GLY A 82 6.84 1.40 0.45
C GLY A 82 7.09 1.04 -1.00
N GLY A 83 7.87 0.00 -1.21
CA GLY A 83 8.11 -0.55 -2.53
C GLY A 83 7.01 -1.49 -2.99
N GLY A 84 7.25 -2.21 -4.06
CA GLY A 84 6.27 -3.14 -4.63
C GLY A 84 5.77 -4.18 -3.64
N SER A 85 6.63 -4.67 -2.75
CA SER A 85 6.25 -5.67 -1.74
C SER A 85 5.16 -5.17 -0.80
N SER A 86 5.36 -4.00 -0.21
CA SER A 86 4.37 -3.42 0.72
C SER A 86 3.08 -3.06 0.00
N MET A 87 3.18 -2.50 -1.21
CA MET A 87 2.00 -2.12 -1.97
C MET A 87 1.20 -3.34 -2.43
N ASP A 88 1.87 -4.41 -2.84
CA ASP A 88 1.18 -5.64 -3.25
C ASP A 88 0.40 -6.26 -2.08
N VAL A 89 1.01 -6.30 -0.90
CA VAL A 89 0.33 -6.79 0.30
C VAL A 89 -0.86 -5.90 0.66
N ALA A 90 -0.66 -4.58 0.63
CA ALA A 90 -1.72 -3.61 0.93
C ALA A 90 -2.92 -3.77 -0.01
N LYS A 91 -2.67 -3.93 -1.31
CA LYS A 91 -3.74 -4.14 -2.29
C LYS A 91 -4.54 -5.41 -2.00
N PHE A 92 -3.84 -6.50 -1.72
CA PHE A 92 -4.48 -7.77 -1.42
C PHE A 92 -5.32 -7.69 -0.15
N VAL A 93 -4.75 -7.14 0.92
CA VAL A 93 -5.44 -6.99 2.21
C VAL A 93 -6.68 -6.11 2.07
N ALA A 94 -6.52 -4.96 1.44
CA ALA A 94 -7.63 -4.01 1.25
C ALA A 94 -8.77 -4.61 0.42
N ASN A 95 -8.42 -5.38 -0.62
CA ASN A 95 -9.42 -6.07 -1.43
C ASN A 95 -10.20 -7.09 -0.59
N LYS A 96 -9.51 -7.92 0.19
CA LYS A 96 -10.16 -8.95 1.01
C LYS A 96 -11.01 -8.35 2.13
N LEU A 97 -10.64 -7.21 2.67
CA LEU A 97 -11.39 -6.53 3.72
C LEU A 97 -12.35 -5.46 3.18
N ASP A 98 -12.41 -5.29 1.87
CA ASP A 98 -13.28 -4.34 1.18
C ASP A 98 -13.09 -2.90 1.70
N LYS A 99 -11.83 -2.45 1.70
CA LYS A 99 -11.44 -1.13 2.19
C LYS A 99 -10.92 -0.23 1.08
N PHE A 100 -11.08 1.07 1.27
CA PHE A 100 -10.48 2.10 0.42
C PHE A 100 -8.96 1.96 0.42
N LYS A 101 -8.32 2.14 -0.74
CA LYS A 101 -6.88 1.88 -0.92
C LYS A 101 -6.14 3.11 -1.37
N ILE A 102 -5.11 3.48 -0.60
CA ILE A 102 -4.19 4.56 -0.93
C ILE A 102 -2.79 3.97 -1.03
N LEU A 103 -2.14 4.13 -2.17
CA LEU A 103 -0.80 3.57 -2.36
C LEU A 103 0.22 4.69 -2.55
N ILE A 104 1.31 4.61 -1.79
CA ILE A 104 2.38 5.62 -1.77
C ILE A 104 3.71 4.90 -2.02
N PRO A 105 4.23 4.94 -3.26
CA PRO A 105 5.51 4.29 -3.56
C PRO A 105 6.68 5.07 -2.97
N THR A 106 7.69 4.33 -2.51
CA THR A 106 8.95 4.90 -2.02
C THR A 106 10.13 4.50 -2.88
N THR A 107 9.88 3.70 -3.93
CA THR A 107 10.90 3.28 -4.90
C THR A 107 10.35 3.43 -6.31
N PHE A 108 11.25 3.58 -7.28
CA PHE A 108 10.89 3.46 -8.69
C PHE A 108 10.90 2.00 -9.12
N GLY A 109 10.15 1.68 -10.16
CA GLY A 109 10.32 0.48 -10.96
C GLY A 109 9.24 -0.58 -10.86
N SER A 110 8.56 -0.76 -9.72
CA SER A 110 7.54 -1.80 -9.63
C SER A 110 6.24 -1.45 -10.35
N GLY A 111 5.87 -0.16 -10.34
CA GLY A 111 4.59 0.29 -10.89
C GLY A 111 3.37 -0.24 -10.14
N SER A 112 3.56 -0.85 -8.97
CA SER A 112 2.49 -1.48 -8.22
C SER A 112 1.36 -0.52 -7.85
N GLU A 113 1.67 0.76 -7.65
CA GLU A 113 0.69 1.78 -7.29
C GLU A 113 -0.37 2.02 -8.34
N VAL A 114 -0.14 1.61 -9.58
CA VAL A 114 -1.09 1.84 -10.68
C VAL A 114 -1.64 0.54 -11.30
N THR A 115 -1.32 -0.61 -10.73
CA THR A 115 -1.78 -1.91 -11.28
C THR A 115 -2.77 -2.60 -10.36
N LYS A 116 -3.53 -3.51 -10.94
CA LYS A 116 -4.49 -4.37 -10.22
C LYS A 116 -3.89 -5.72 -9.83
N ILE A 117 -2.57 -5.84 -9.86
CA ILE A 117 -1.85 -7.11 -9.66
C ILE A 117 -1.13 -7.07 -8.32
N SER A 118 -1.29 -8.12 -7.53
CA SER A 118 -0.47 -8.40 -6.35
C SER A 118 0.31 -9.68 -6.57
N VAL A 119 1.61 -9.65 -6.28
CA VAL A 119 2.48 -10.83 -6.39
C VAL A 119 2.84 -11.27 -4.98
N LEU A 120 2.42 -12.48 -4.62
CA LEU A 120 2.69 -13.07 -3.31
C LEU A 120 3.22 -14.49 -3.48
N LYS A 121 4.07 -14.93 -2.55
CA LYS A 121 4.55 -16.30 -2.57
C LYS A 121 3.53 -17.24 -1.93
N VAL A 122 3.20 -18.29 -2.66
CA VAL A 122 2.35 -19.38 -2.18
C VAL A 122 3.18 -20.66 -2.28
N ASN A 123 3.43 -21.30 -1.14
CA ASN A 123 4.29 -22.50 -1.07
C ASN A 123 5.67 -22.27 -1.72
N GLY A 124 6.27 -21.10 -1.46
CA GLY A 124 7.60 -20.75 -1.97
C GLY A 124 7.65 -20.29 -3.42
N MET A 125 6.54 -20.29 -4.14
CA MET A 125 6.48 -19.87 -5.54
C MET A 125 5.69 -18.58 -5.70
N LYS A 126 6.20 -17.66 -6.51
CA LYS A 126 5.50 -16.40 -6.80
C LYS A 126 4.22 -16.68 -7.57
N LYS A 127 3.13 -16.10 -7.10
CA LYS A 127 1.82 -16.17 -7.74
C LYS A 127 1.26 -14.78 -7.90
N SER A 128 0.74 -14.48 -9.10
CA SER A 128 0.09 -13.20 -9.39
C SER A 128 -1.40 -13.30 -9.12
N PHE A 129 -1.92 -12.35 -8.36
CA PHE A 129 -3.34 -12.22 -8.09
C PHE A 129 -3.85 -11.00 -8.83
N HIS A 130 -4.80 -11.20 -9.73
CA HIS A 130 -5.36 -10.17 -10.59
C HIS A 130 -6.81 -9.91 -10.19
N ASP A 131 -7.13 -8.68 -9.85
CA ASP A 131 -8.49 -8.30 -9.50
C ASP A 131 -8.63 -6.78 -9.69
N ASP A 132 -9.67 -6.35 -10.39
CA ASP A 132 -9.93 -4.92 -10.57
C ASP A 132 -10.06 -4.20 -9.24
N LYS A 133 -10.55 -4.89 -8.21
CA LYS A 133 -10.68 -4.34 -6.85
C LYS A 133 -9.34 -4.10 -6.15
N GLN A 134 -8.26 -4.63 -6.68
CA GLN A 134 -6.91 -4.37 -6.15
C GLN A 134 -6.32 -3.06 -6.68
N LEU A 135 -6.96 -2.46 -7.66
CA LEU A 135 -6.53 -1.17 -8.14
C LEU A 135 -6.70 -0.13 -7.03
N ALA A 136 -5.70 0.71 -6.83
CA ALA A 136 -5.78 1.77 -5.83
C ALA A 136 -6.91 2.74 -6.14
N ASP A 137 -7.56 3.23 -5.10
CA ASP A 137 -8.50 4.35 -5.23
C ASP A 137 -7.72 5.65 -5.41
N VAL A 138 -6.57 5.77 -4.72
CA VAL A 138 -5.67 6.90 -4.82
C VAL A 138 -4.23 6.41 -4.86
N ALA A 139 -3.46 6.87 -5.81
CA ALA A 139 -2.01 6.68 -5.85
C ALA A 139 -1.35 8.05 -5.66
N ILE A 140 -0.46 8.16 -4.67
CA ILE A 140 0.25 9.40 -4.38
C ILE A 140 1.73 9.18 -4.62
N VAL A 141 2.26 9.80 -5.66
CA VAL A 141 3.67 9.71 -6.03
C VAL A 141 4.36 10.98 -5.55
N ASP A 142 4.92 10.91 -4.36
CA ASP A 142 5.65 12.02 -3.72
C ASP A 142 7.14 11.73 -3.82
N SER A 143 7.85 12.54 -4.60
CA SER A 143 9.27 12.34 -4.85
C SER A 143 10.13 12.45 -3.59
N HIS A 144 9.63 13.05 -2.51
CA HIS A 144 10.34 13.12 -1.24
C HIS A 144 10.75 11.73 -0.75
N PHE A 145 9.84 10.75 -0.83
CA PHE A 145 10.13 9.38 -0.40
C PHE A 145 11.21 8.72 -1.26
N ILE A 146 11.20 9.02 -2.54
CA ILE A 146 12.09 8.39 -3.52
C ILE A 146 13.49 8.99 -3.45
N GLU A 147 13.60 10.31 -3.24
CA GLU A 147 14.88 11.02 -3.14
C GLU A 147 15.68 10.61 -1.91
N ASP A 148 15.01 10.19 -0.84
CA ASP A 148 15.63 9.80 0.43
C ASP A 148 15.90 8.29 0.54
N SER A 149 15.60 7.55 -0.49
CA SER A 149 15.79 6.10 -0.47
C SER A 149 17.20 5.64 -0.83
#